data_053f6cfd13ea77d67d5327bb57e01260
#
_entry.id   053f6cfd13ea77d67d5327bb57e01260
#
_cell.length_a   1.000
_cell.length_b   1.000
_cell.length_c   1.000
_cell.angle_alpha   90.00
_cell.angle_beta   90.00
_cell.angle_gamma   90.00
#
_symmetry.space_group_name_H-M   'P 1'
#
loop_
_entity.id
_entity.type
_entity.pdbx_description
1 polymer ?
#
loop_
_entity_poly.entity_id
_entity_poly.type
_entity_poly.pdbx_seq_one_letter_code
_entity_poly.pdbx_strand_id
1 'polypeptide(L)'
;YNQLIMVIGQEKGHGEEFRNGGSVKPWGNSKALQYMKVAETEGIPIHTYVFTPGSFPIEDTPGAAQQIAKNLYEMAGLTVPMVAVFSEGGSGGAEAISLADRRLMLSHGYYSVISPEGAAAIEGRLKPGQRATPELIERCATQLHITAEDNLQFGYIDRVIQEPSLGARPYHYDFFRTLRQEIIRA
;
A
#
# COMPACT_ATOMS: atom_id res chain seq x y z
N TYR A 1 7.27 -8.50 23.85
CA TYR A 1 8.15 -7.34 23.72
C TYR A 1 7.31 -6.08 24.00
N ASN A 2 7.74 -5.27 24.95
CA ASN A 2 7.08 -4.00 25.33
C ASN A 2 7.74 -2.83 24.57
N GLN A 3 7.75 -2.89 23.24
CA GLN A 3 8.25 -1.80 22.41
C GLN A 3 7.07 -0.98 21.89
N LEU A 4 7.14 0.33 22.06
CA LEU A 4 6.23 1.26 21.45
C LEU A 4 6.52 1.32 19.94
N ILE A 5 5.50 1.28 19.12
CA ILE A 5 5.59 1.41 17.65
C ILE A 5 4.53 2.40 17.15
N MET A 6 4.86 3.12 16.09
CA MET A 6 3.90 3.93 15.34
C MET A 6 3.25 3.07 14.28
N VAL A 7 1.92 2.91 14.34
CA VAL A 7 1.16 2.14 13.34
C VAL A 7 0.38 3.10 12.44
N ILE A 8 0.60 2.97 11.13
CA ILE A 8 -0.09 3.77 10.10
C ILE A 8 -0.71 2.79 9.10
N GLY A 9 -2.02 2.82 8.95
CA GLY A 9 -2.74 1.95 8.02
C GLY A 9 -3.66 2.71 7.08
N GLN A 10 -3.82 2.19 5.88
CA GLN A 10 -4.84 2.63 4.94
C GLN A 10 -6.07 1.76 5.09
N GLU A 11 -7.25 2.34 4.90
CA GLU A 11 -8.52 1.65 5.09
C GLU A 11 -9.49 1.99 3.95
N LYS A 12 -10.13 0.96 3.40
CA LYS A 12 -11.17 1.09 2.37
C LYS A 12 -12.55 1.43 2.92
N GLY A 13 -12.77 1.23 4.22
CA GLY A 13 -14.09 1.29 4.84
C GLY A 13 -14.86 -0.01 4.71
N HIS A 14 -16.01 -0.09 5.36
CA HIS A 14 -16.89 -1.25 5.40
C HIS A 14 -18.34 -0.86 5.10
N GLY A 15 -19.04 -1.66 4.31
CA GLY A 15 -20.45 -1.45 3.98
C GLY A 15 -20.73 -0.11 3.29
N GLU A 16 -21.64 0.68 3.85
CA GLU A 16 -22.03 1.98 3.29
C GLU A 16 -20.96 3.06 3.46
N GLU A 17 -20.01 2.87 4.39
CA GLU A 17 -18.86 3.76 4.59
C GLU A 17 -17.70 3.47 3.62
N PHE A 18 -17.99 3.28 2.35
CA PHE A 18 -16.97 3.02 1.37
C PHE A 18 -16.13 4.28 1.12
N ARG A 19 -15.04 4.43 1.86
CA ARG A 19 -14.19 5.63 1.89
C ARG A 19 -13.40 5.80 0.58
N ASN A 20 -14.03 6.39 -0.42
CA ASN A 20 -13.49 6.62 -1.77
C ASN A 20 -12.93 5.35 -2.44
N GLY A 21 -13.50 4.17 -2.14
CA GLY A 21 -12.97 2.89 -2.63
C GLY A 21 -11.58 2.55 -2.11
N GLY A 22 -11.14 3.16 -1.00
CA GLY A 22 -9.80 3.04 -0.48
C GLY A 22 -8.78 3.99 -1.09
N SER A 23 -9.19 4.85 -2.03
CA SER A 23 -8.30 5.85 -2.63
C SER A 23 -7.99 6.96 -1.63
N VAL A 24 -6.68 7.15 -1.38
CA VAL A 24 -6.20 8.05 -0.33
C VAL A 24 -6.22 9.49 -0.81
N LYS A 25 -6.86 10.37 -0.05
CA LYS A 25 -6.87 11.82 -0.29
C LYS A 25 -5.56 12.48 0.18
N PRO A 26 -5.17 13.63 -0.39
CA PRO A 26 -3.93 14.32 0.00
C PRO A 26 -3.80 14.56 1.50
N TRP A 27 -4.88 14.97 2.16
CA TRP A 27 -4.86 15.19 3.62
C TRP A 27 -4.66 13.90 4.43
N GLY A 28 -5.05 12.73 3.92
CA GLY A 28 -4.76 11.43 4.55
C GLY A 28 -3.26 11.12 4.53
N ASN A 29 -2.62 11.31 3.36
CA ASN A 29 -1.17 11.17 3.22
C ASN A 29 -0.41 12.22 4.07
N SER A 30 -0.92 13.46 4.13
CA SER A 30 -0.34 14.50 5.00
C SER A 30 -0.42 14.11 6.46
N LYS A 31 -1.55 13.56 6.92
CA LYS A 31 -1.71 13.05 8.28
C LYS A 31 -0.72 11.91 8.57
N ALA A 32 -0.58 10.95 7.68
CA ALA A 32 0.38 9.87 7.82
C ALA A 32 1.81 10.41 8.01
N LEU A 33 2.22 11.36 7.17
CA LEU A 33 3.53 12.00 7.28
C LEU A 33 3.74 12.72 8.62
N GLN A 34 2.72 13.40 9.14
CA GLN A 34 2.81 14.04 10.45
C GLN A 34 3.12 13.04 11.56
N TYR A 35 2.45 11.88 11.56
CA TYR A 35 2.71 10.82 12.54
C TYR A 35 4.08 10.15 12.34
N MET A 36 4.57 10.02 11.11
CA MET A 36 5.94 9.58 10.85
C MET A 36 6.96 10.53 11.47
N LYS A 37 6.74 11.85 11.36
CA LYS A 37 7.62 12.85 12.00
C LYS A 37 7.54 12.82 13.54
N VAL A 38 6.39 12.53 14.11
CA VAL A 38 6.27 12.28 15.55
C VAL A 38 7.09 11.05 15.94
N ALA A 39 6.97 9.96 15.21
CA ALA A 39 7.74 8.74 15.45
C ALA A 39 9.24 9.00 15.37
N GLU A 40 9.71 9.76 14.37
CA GLU A 40 11.11 10.18 14.24
C GLU A 40 11.59 10.97 15.46
N THR A 41 10.79 11.94 15.91
CA THR A 41 11.13 12.77 17.07
C THR A 41 11.20 11.96 18.38
N GLU A 42 10.32 10.98 18.51
CA GLU A 42 10.21 10.10 19.70
C GLU A 42 11.14 8.88 19.64
N GLY A 43 11.84 8.66 18.53
CA GLY A 43 12.68 7.49 18.32
C GLY A 43 11.89 6.17 18.24
N ILE A 44 10.67 6.21 17.71
CA ILE A 44 9.73 5.07 17.66
C ILE A 44 9.75 4.42 16.28
N PRO A 45 9.95 3.09 16.16
CA PRO A 45 9.82 2.39 14.88
C PRO A 45 8.44 2.56 14.25
N ILE A 46 8.39 2.58 12.90
CA ILE A 46 7.16 2.80 12.13
C ILE A 46 6.76 1.51 11.41
N HIS A 47 5.51 1.09 11.59
CA HIS A 47 4.89 0.02 10.80
C HIS A 47 3.77 0.60 9.95
N THR A 48 3.86 0.43 8.64
CA THR A 48 2.81 0.85 7.71
C THR A 48 2.09 -0.36 7.11
N TYR A 49 0.77 -0.24 6.95
CA TYR A 49 -0.07 -1.26 6.34
C TYR A 49 -0.73 -0.66 5.09
N VAL A 50 -0.29 -1.13 3.95
CA VAL A 50 -0.68 -0.62 2.63
C VAL A 50 -1.92 -1.37 2.15
N PHE A 51 -3.03 -0.64 2.03
CA PHE A 51 -4.30 -1.19 1.57
C PHE A 51 -5.08 -0.14 0.77
N THR A 52 -4.63 0.11 -0.46
CA THR A 52 -5.20 1.14 -1.34
C THR A 52 -5.07 0.76 -2.81
N PRO A 53 -6.07 1.04 -3.66
CA PRO A 53 -5.92 0.96 -5.12
C PRO A 53 -5.10 2.13 -5.70
N GLY A 54 -4.87 3.20 -4.90
CA GLY A 54 -4.14 4.37 -5.34
C GLY A 54 -4.56 5.66 -4.65
N SER A 55 -4.05 6.78 -5.12
CA SER A 55 -4.44 8.11 -4.65
C SER A 55 -5.75 8.57 -5.25
N PHE A 56 -6.56 9.28 -4.48
CA PHE A 56 -7.76 9.94 -4.97
C PHE A 56 -7.36 11.17 -5.80
N PRO A 57 -7.75 11.22 -7.09
CA PRO A 57 -7.34 12.29 -8.00
C PRO A 57 -8.23 13.54 -7.80
N ILE A 58 -7.97 14.29 -6.74
CA ILE A 58 -8.62 15.58 -6.52
C ILE A 58 -7.63 16.72 -6.65
N GLU A 59 -8.10 17.83 -7.20
CA GLU A 59 -7.38 19.09 -7.30
C GLU A 59 -7.56 19.90 -6.01
N ASP A 60 -6.89 19.46 -4.94
CA ASP A 60 -6.79 20.22 -3.69
C ASP A 60 -5.41 20.89 -3.56
N THR A 61 -5.26 21.74 -2.58
CA THR A 61 -3.97 22.37 -2.26
C THR A 61 -3.49 21.88 -0.88
N PRO A 62 -2.41 21.10 -0.80
CA PRO A 62 -1.65 20.53 -1.94
C PRO A 62 -2.44 19.44 -2.66
N GLY A 63 -2.18 19.27 -3.97
CA GLY A 63 -2.74 18.16 -4.74
C GLY A 63 -2.17 16.80 -4.36
N ALA A 64 -2.76 15.73 -4.89
CA ALA A 64 -2.35 14.36 -4.58
C ALA A 64 -0.88 14.10 -4.93
N ALA A 65 -0.43 14.48 -6.11
CA ALA A 65 0.93 14.25 -6.57
C ALA A 65 1.97 15.01 -5.72
N GLN A 66 1.69 16.26 -5.38
CA GLN A 66 2.57 17.07 -4.55
C GLN A 66 2.69 16.50 -3.12
N GLN A 67 1.59 16.00 -2.56
CA GLN A 67 1.63 15.40 -1.24
C GLN A 67 2.38 14.07 -1.25
N ILE A 68 2.22 13.24 -2.28
CA ILE A 68 2.99 12.00 -2.45
C ILE A 68 4.48 12.32 -2.55
N ALA A 69 4.86 13.24 -3.42
CA ALA A 69 6.27 13.65 -3.59
C ALA A 69 6.86 14.16 -2.27
N LYS A 70 6.11 14.95 -1.51
CA LYS A 70 6.51 15.41 -0.18
C LYS A 70 6.71 14.24 0.78
N ASN A 71 5.77 13.28 0.81
CA ASN A 71 5.89 12.11 1.68
C ASN A 71 7.15 11.30 1.35
N LEU A 72 7.40 11.02 0.06
CA LEU A 72 8.61 10.29 -0.37
C LEU A 72 9.89 11.01 0.04
N TYR A 73 9.96 12.31 -0.20
CA TYR A 73 11.12 13.12 0.17
C TYR A 73 11.40 13.08 1.68
N GLU A 74 10.37 13.25 2.49
CA GLU A 74 10.50 13.27 3.95
C GLU A 74 10.76 11.86 4.52
N MET A 75 10.12 10.82 3.98
CA MET A 75 10.38 9.42 4.38
C MET A 75 11.84 9.02 4.12
N ALA A 76 12.43 9.47 3.01
CA ALA A 76 13.84 9.21 2.70
C ALA A 76 14.82 9.77 3.73
N GLY A 77 14.39 10.73 4.54
CA GLY A 77 15.18 11.34 5.61
C GLY A 77 14.92 10.75 7.01
N LEU A 78 13.97 9.82 7.17
CA LEU A 78 13.70 9.19 8.45
C LEU A 78 14.88 8.28 8.86
N THR A 79 15.19 8.28 10.16
CA THR A 79 16.27 7.47 10.74
C THR A 79 15.76 6.35 11.63
N VAL A 80 14.49 6.41 12.06
CA VAL A 80 13.85 5.31 12.78
C VAL A 80 13.52 4.14 11.84
N PRO A 81 13.63 2.88 12.29
CA PRO A 81 13.31 1.71 11.47
C PRO A 81 11.87 1.76 10.95
N MET A 82 11.68 1.46 9.68
CA MET A 82 10.37 1.46 9.03
C MET A 82 10.12 0.13 8.31
N VAL A 83 8.97 -0.51 8.60
CA VAL A 83 8.50 -1.73 7.94
C VAL A 83 7.16 -1.47 7.27
N ALA A 84 7.04 -1.81 5.99
CA ALA A 84 5.78 -1.74 5.25
C ALA A 84 5.24 -3.15 4.95
N VAL A 85 3.93 -3.34 5.15
CA VAL A 85 3.21 -4.59 4.82
C VAL A 85 2.17 -4.29 3.76
N PHE A 86 2.29 -4.94 2.61
CA PHE A 86 1.38 -4.77 1.47
C PHE A 86 0.33 -5.87 1.45
N SER A 87 -0.93 -5.48 1.41
CA SER A 87 -2.07 -6.33 1.03
C SER A 87 -2.67 -5.90 -0.30
N GLU A 88 -2.79 -4.61 -0.54
CA GLU A 88 -3.16 -4.02 -1.82
C GLU A 88 -2.42 -2.70 -1.97
N GLY A 89 -1.52 -2.65 -2.94
CA GLY A 89 -0.66 -1.48 -3.15
C GLY A 89 -0.79 -0.95 -4.58
N GLY A 90 -1.64 0.05 -4.77
CA GLY A 90 -1.82 0.71 -6.05
C GLY A 90 -1.15 2.08 -6.09
N SER A 91 -0.33 2.30 -7.15
CA SER A 91 0.13 3.62 -7.55
C SER A 91 0.80 4.44 -6.43
N GLY A 92 0.87 5.74 -6.61
CA GLY A 92 1.44 6.68 -5.66
C GLY A 92 0.74 6.73 -4.30
N GLY A 93 -0.51 6.25 -4.19
CA GLY A 93 -1.19 6.13 -2.91
C GLY A 93 -0.53 5.11 -1.98
N ALA A 94 -0.02 4.01 -2.53
CA ALA A 94 0.79 3.05 -1.80
C ALA A 94 2.17 3.63 -1.47
N GLU A 95 2.83 4.24 -2.46
CA GLU A 95 4.16 4.83 -2.32
C GLU A 95 4.24 5.87 -1.20
N ALA A 96 3.16 6.64 -1.01
CA ALA A 96 3.11 7.73 -0.04
C ALA A 96 3.34 7.32 1.42
N ILE A 97 3.29 6.01 1.74
CA ILE A 97 3.53 5.49 3.09
C ILE A 97 4.46 4.27 3.11
N SER A 98 5.07 3.88 2.01
CA SER A 98 5.75 2.58 1.92
C SER A 98 7.23 2.63 1.49
N LEU A 99 7.85 3.78 1.49
CA LEU A 99 9.30 3.90 1.34
C LEU A 99 9.99 3.47 2.64
N ALA A 100 10.03 2.17 2.88
CA ALA A 100 10.44 1.55 4.12
C ALA A 100 11.76 0.78 3.96
N ASP A 101 12.47 0.56 5.08
CA ASP A 101 13.69 -0.25 5.13
C ASP A 101 13.43 -1.71 4.79
N ARG A 102 12.23 -2.20 5.14
CA ARG A 102 11.77 -3.55 4.82
C ARG A 102 10.32 -3.51 4.31
N ARG A 103 10.11 -4.21 3.21
CA ARG A 103 8.83 -4.30 2.53
C ARG A 103 8.38 -5.75 2.47
N LEU A 104 7.32 -6.07 3.17
CA LEU A 104 6.70 -7.39 3.24
C LEU A 104 5.39 -7.35 2.45
N MET A 105 5.02 -8.43 1.79
CA MET A 105 3.78 -8.50 1.03
C MET A 105 3.03 -9.79 1.33
N LEU A 106 1.72 -9.70 1.48
CA LEU A 106 0.87 -10.87 1.63
C LEU A 106 0.76 -11.63 0.31
N SER A 107 0.72 -12.97 0.36
CA SER A 107 0.76 -13.81 -0.85
C SER A 107 -0.41 -13.62 -1.80
N HIS A 108 -1.57 -13.19 -1.31
CA HIS A 108 -2.73 -12.85 -2.14
C HIS A 108 -2.84 -11.34 -2.43
N GLY A 109 -1.83 -10.56 -2.01
CA GLY A 109 -1.76 -9.15 -2.28
C GLY A 109 -1.35 -8.83 -3.72
N TYR A 110 -1.46 -7.57 -4.08
CA TYR A 110 -0.84 -7.03 -5.28
C TYR A 110 -0.13 -5.70 -5.00
N TYR A 111 0.89 -5.42 -5.78
CA TYR A 111 1.56 -4.13 -5.77
C TYR A 111 1.94 -3.73 -7.20
N SER A 112 1.56 -2.53 -7.62
CA SER A 112 1.77 -2.04 -8.98
C SER A 112 1.72 -0.52 -9.05
N VAL A 113 2.36 0.03 -10.09
CA VAL A 113 2.34 1.47 -10.41
C VAL A 113 0.94 1.99 -10.76
N ILE A 114 0.04 1.10 -11.16
CA ILE A 114 -1.35 1.41 -11.51
C ILE A 114 -2.22 0.16 -11.29
N SER A 115 -3.51 0.32 -11.00
CA SER A 115 -4.43 -0.81 -10.99
C SER A 115 -4.61 -1.42 -12.38
N PRO A 116 -4.87 -2.73 -12.52
CA PRO A 116 -5.15 -3.37 -13.80
C PRO A 116 -6.28 -2.69 -14.58
N GLU A 117 -7.33 -2.25 -13.89
CA GLU A 117 -8.45 -1.52 -14.47
C GLU A 117 -8.01 -0.14 -15.00
N GLY A 118 -7.15 0.56 -14.27
CA GLY A 118 -6.57 1.83 -14.69
C GLY A 118 -5.69 1.68 -15.93
N ALA A 119 -4.83 0.66 -15.95
CA ALA A 119 -4.00 0.32 -17.09
C ALA A 119 -4.87 -0.03 -18.32
N ALA A 120 -5.90 -0.85 -18.13
CA ALA A 120 -6.83 -1.23 -19.19
C ALA A 120 -7.62 -0.02 -19.73
N ALA A 121 -7.97 0.93 -18.88
CA ALA A 121 -8.63 2.17 -19.33
C ALA A 121 -7.72 3.02 -20.21
N ILE A 122 -6.43 3.10 -19.88
CA ILE A 122 -5.43 3.84 -20.67
C ILE A 122 -5.15 3.10 -21.98
N GLU A 123 -4.85 1.81 -21.94
CA GLU A 123 -4.54 1.00 -23.11
C GLU A 123 -5.72 0.95 -24.09
N GLY A 124 -6.94 0.76 -23.55
CA GLY A 124 -8.19 0.75 -24.33
C GLY A 124 -8.64 2.13 -24.79
N ARG A 125 -7.94 3.20 -24.42
CA ARG A 125 -8.33 4.62 -24.70
C ARG A 125 -9.80 4.88 -24.38
N LEU A 126 -10.24 4.39 -23.22
CA LEU A 126 -11.65 4.45 -22.82
C LEU A 126 -12.06 5.89 -22.51
N LYS A 127 -13.27 6.24 -22.94
CA LYS A 127 -13.87 7.54 -22.59
C LYS A 127 -14.44 7.49 -21.16
N PRO A 128 -14.62 8.66 -20.52
CA PRO A 128 -15.29 8.73 -19.21
C PRO A 128 -16.62 7.98 -19.22
N GLY A 129 -16.82 7.10 -18.23
CA GLY A 129 -18.01 6.25 -18.11
C GLY A 129 -17.95 4.91 -18.83
N GLN A 130 -16.96 4.66 -19.68
CA GLN A 130 -16.74 3.35 -20.30
C GLN A 130 -15.96 2.45 -19.34
N ARG A 131 -16.23 1.14 -19.40
CA ARG A 131 -15.49 0.12 -18.63
C ARG A 131 -14.66 -0.74 -19.56
N ALA A 132 -13.48 -1.11 -19.12
CA ALA A 132 -12.64 -2.08 -19.80
C ALA A 132 -13.30 -3.48 -19.76
N THR A 133 -13.02 -4.31 -20.78
CA THR A 133 -13.46 -5.70 -20.75
C THR A 133 -12.63 -6.51 -19.77
N PRO A 134 -13.18 -7.60 -19.20
CA PRO A 134 -12.42 -8.48 -18.30
C PRO A 134 -11.11 -8.99 -18.92
N GLU A 135 -11.13 -9.34 -20.21
CA GLU A 135 -9.97 -9.87 -20.93
C GLU A 135 -8.86 -8.81 -21.06
N LEU A 136 -9.24 -7.55 -21.25
CA LEU A 136 -8.27 -6.44 -21.30
C LEU A 136 -7.67 -6.19 -19.90
N ILE A 137 -8.48 -6.25 -18.85
CA ILE A 137 -8.02 -6.12 -17.46
C ILE A 137 -7.05 -7.25 -17.10
N GLU A 138 -7.39 -8.50 -17.42
CA GLU A 138 -6.55 -9.67 -17.16
C GLU A 138 -5.20 -9.57 -17.89
N ARG A 139 -5.23 -9.17 -19.17
CA ARG A 139 -4.01 -8.93 -19.94
C ARG A 139 -3.13 -7.86 -19.30
N CYS A 140 -3.72 -6.75 -18.88
CA CYS A 140 -2.98 -5.68 -18.20
C CYS A 140 -2.42 -6.16 -16.85
N ALA A 141 -3.18 -6.92 -16.07
CA ALA A 141 -2.71 -7.48 -14.81
C ALA A 141 -1.48 -8.38 -15.02
N THR A 142 -1.52 -9.24 -16.03
CA THR A 142 -0.40 -10.11 -16.39
C THR A 142 0.84 -9.32 -16.82
N GLN A 143 0.66 -8.29 -17.65
CA GLN A 143 1.76 -7.46 -18.15
C GLN A 143 2.38 -6.58 -17.05
N LEU A 144 1.61 -6.19 -16.05
CA LEU A 144 2.07 -5.38 -14.93
C LEU A 144 2.86 -6.18 -13.89
N HIS A 145 2.83 -7.52 -13.94
CA HIS A 145 3.54 -8.38 -12.98
C HIS A 145 3.24 -7.99 -11.52
N ILE A 146 1.96 -8.02 -11.17
CA ILE A 146 1.46 -7.43 -9.92
C ILE A 146 1.51 -8.37 -8.71
N THR A 147 1.85 -9.65 -8.92
CA THR A 147 1.81 -10.67 -7.86
C THR A 147 2.91 -10.47 -6.81
N ALA A 148 2.75 -11.12 -5.68
CA ALA A 148 3.75 -11.07 -4.61
C ALA A 148 5.07 -11.71 -5.08
N GLU A 149 5.01 -12.78 -5.85
CA GLU A 149 6.16 -13.48 -6.42
C GLU A 149 6.90 -12.60 -7.44
N ASP A 150 6.18 -11.93 -8.34
CA ASP A 150 6.77 -10.99 -9.30
C ASP A 150 7.49 -9.85 -8.58
N ASN A 151 6.82 -9.23 -7.59
CA ASN A 151 7.38 -8.14 -6.81
C ASN A 151 8.63 -8.56 -6.03
N LEU A 152 8.67 -9.80 -5.51
CA LEU A 152 9.85 -10.35 -4.87
C LEU A 152 10.97 -10.57 -5.89
N GLN A 153 10.67 -11.13 -7.05
CA GLN A 153 11.63 -11.37 -8.12
C GLN A 153 12.29 -10.07 -8.63
N PHE A 154 11.51 -8.99 -8.74
CA PHE A 154 12.00 -7.68 -9.16
C PHE A 154 12.68 -6.89 -8.04
N GLY A 155 12.65 -7.37 -6.80
CA GLY A 155 13.24 -6.69 -5.65
C GLY A 155 12.44 -5.48 -5.16
N TYR A 156 11.16 -5.38 -5.51
CA TYR A 156 10.27 -4.35 -4.99
C TYR A 156 9.83 -4.62 -3.57
N ILE A 157 9.85 -5.89 -3.15
CA ILE A 157 9.63 -6.31 -1.77
C ILE A 157 10.74 -7.25 -1.31
N ASP A 158 10.92 -7.36 0.00
CA ASP A 158 11.97 -8.20 0.59
C ASP A 158 11.48 -9.61 0.94
N ARG A 159 10.16 -9.78 1.16
CA ARG A 159 9.60 -11.09 1.55
C ARG A 159 8.11 -11.19 1.26
N VAL A 160 7.69 -12.40 0.89
CA VAL A 160 6.28 -12.80 0.81
C VAL A 160 5.85 -13.50 2.10
N ILE A 161 4.71 -13.08 2.64
CA ILE A 161 4.06 -13.71 3.81
C ILE A 161 2.92 -14.59 3.31
N GLN A 162 3.07 -15.90 3.50
CA GLN A 162 2.06 -16.86 3.03
C GLN A 162 0.77 -16.76 3.84
N GLU A 163 -0.32 -16.56 3.15
CA GLU A 163 -1.66 -16.54 3.72
C GLU A 163 -2.32 -17.91 3.64
N PRO A 164 -3.38 -18.17 4.45
CA PRO A 164 -4.28 -19.30 4.22
C PRO A 164 -4.87 -19.26 2.81
N SER A 165 -5.16 -20.41 2.20
CA SER A 165 -5.53 -20.57 0.79
C SER A 165 -6.70 -19.69 0.29
N LEU A 166 -7.59 -19.27 1.17
CA LEU A 166 -8.72 -18.37 0.88
C LEU A 166 -8.52 -16.95 1.44
N GLY A 167 -7.27 -16.57 1.70
CA GLY A 167 -6.89 -15.31 2.34
C GLY A 167 -7.05 -15.32 3.86
N ALA A 168 -6.39 -14.37 4.52
CA ALA A 168 -6.45 -14.25 5.97
C ALA A 168 -7.85 -13.81 6.44
N ARG A 169 -8.29 -14.36 7.56
CA ARG A 169 -9.54 -14.01 8.25
C ARG A 169 -9.25 -13.74 9.73
N PRO A 170 -10.08 -12.97 10.44
CA PRO A 170 -9.82 -12.60 11.84
C PRO A 170 -9.57 -13.78 12.80
N TYR A 171 -10.06 -14.98 12.47
CA TYR A 171 -9.87 -16.19 13.27
C TYR A 171 -8.61 -17.00 12.92
N HIS A 172 -7.80 -16.58 11.95
CA HIS A 172 -6.54 -17.23 11.57
C HIS A 172 -5.39 -16.78 12.49
N TYR A 173 -5.48 -17.06 13.79
CA TYR A 173 -4.53 -16.58 14.80
C TYR A 173 -3.08 -17.02 14.52
N ASP A 174 -2.88 -18.20 13.94
CA ASP A 174 -1.54 -18.68 13.59
C ASP A 174 -0.92 -17.85 12.46
N PHE A 175 -1.72 -17.44 11.48
CA PHE A 175 -1.26 -16.52 10.45
C PHE A 175 -0.82 -15.18 11.06
N PHE A 176 -1.62 -14.58 11.93
CA PHE A 176 -1.26 -13.31 12.56
C PHE A 176 -0.05 -13.43 13.48
N ARG A 177 0.14 -14.59 14.10
CA ARG A 177 1.36 -14.87 14.88
C ARG A 177 2.58 -14.91 13.96
N THR A 178 2.48 -15.57 12.81
CA THR A 178 3.53 -15.61 11.78
C THR A 178 3.83 -14.24 11.23
N LEU A 179 2.80 -13.49 10.81
CA LEU A 179 2.94 -12.12 10.33
C LEU A 179 3.68 -11.24 11.36
N ARG A 180 3.27 -11.29 12.62
CA ARG A 180 3.97 -10.58 13.71
C ARG A 180 5.43 -10.97 13.82
N GLN A 181 5.76 -12.26 13.74
CA GLN A 181 7.14 -12.73 13.80
C GLN A 181 7.98 -12.22 12.62
N GLU A 182 7.42 -12.21 11.42
CA GLU A 182 8.11 -11.71 10.23
C GLU A 182 8.35 -10.18 10.30
N ILE A 183 7.40 -9.42 10.82
CA ILE A 183 7.58 -7.97 11.06
C ILE A 183 8.67 -7.72 12.11
N ILE A 184 8.75 -8.53 13.17
CA ILE A 184 9.79 -8.40 14.22
C ILE A 184 11.19 -8.75 13.70
N ARG A 185 11.27 -9.66 12.72
CA ARG A 185 12.54 -10.06 12.09
C ARG A 185 13.04 -9.08 11.03
N ALA A 186 12.12 -8.34 10.43
CA ALA A 186 12.42 -7.36 9.41
C ALA A 186 13.13 -6.13 9.98
#